data_b2c139226cdedb0a1735d017e2b9cd60
#
_entry.id   b2c139226cdedb0a1735d017e2b9cd60
#
_cell.length_a   1.000
_cell.length_b   1.000
_cell.length_c   1.000
_cell.angle_alpha   90.00
_cell.angle_beta   90.00
_cell.angle_gamma   90.00
#
_symmetry.space_group_name_H-M   'P 1'
#
loop_
_entity.id
_entity.type
_entity.pdbx_description
1 polymer ?
#
loop_
_entity_poly.entity_id
_entity_poly.type
_entity_poly.pdbx_seq_one_letter_code
_entity_poly.pdbx_strand_id
1 'polypeptide(L)'
;YVVDQGDQRVDQQPEYAQVAAALGETLEILTQPNLGGSGGFARAMAETLRRPESGFVELLDDDVRIEPESVRRSIVFGRFASVPTIVGAHMFDLLNRPKLHAWAEVVDEAPFMWRTLNQHQMPHDFSVSNLRQTTMLHSRLDADYNGWWMCLIPVEAIREVGMPLPAFIKWDDAEFCLRAGRAGFPTVSVPGVALWHVSWVGKDDSIDWQAYFHARNRIVAGLLHSQAPHGGTLIRHSRRMDLKHLMMMQYYPVALRHRALRDILTGPAHMRGNLATAMPAARALAADFPETTVYKDTGVPLRSRLGRQVFKQVRPEKLDSPKGIALRWFTFSNLIAHWFHAPRPENVDRPEVEFGKGDAHWWRLPHYDSALVSAADGSGTNIYTRDRAKYRRMLIESVRLHRALKRRWPALSAEYRRALPELTSLEAWDRTFGGSA
;
A
#
# COMPACT_ATOMS: atom_id res chain seq x y z
N TYR A 1 15.56 -18.98 -4.00
CA TYR A 1 14.16 -19.31 -4.32
C TYR A 1 13.55 -18.24 -5.21
N VAL A 2 12.85 -18.67 -6.26
CA VAL A 2 11.95 -17.82 -7.04
C VAL A 2 10.52 -18.36 -6.83
N VAL A 3 9.66 -17.56 -6.23
CA VAL A 3 8.26 -17.95 -5.99
C VAL A 3 7.40 -17.42 -7.14
N ASP A 4 7.10 -18.31 -8.09
CA ASP A 4 6.34 -18.00 -9.31
C ASP A 4 4.84 -18.12 -9.03
N GLN A 5 4.13 -16.99 -9.06
CA GLN A 5 2.68 -16.86 -8.84
C GLN A 5 1.95 -16.35 -10.10
N GLY A 6 2.68 -16.21 -11.22
CA GLY A 6 2.18 -15.64 -12.45
C GLY A 6 1.62 -16.67 -13.42
N ASP A 7 0.86 -16.17 -14.41
CA ASP A 7 0.39 -16.96 -15.55
C ASP A 7 1.50 -17.15 -16.60
N GLN A 8 2.50 -16.25 -16.63
CA GLN A 8 3.70 -16.35 -17.46
C GLN A 8 4.82 -16.96 -16.66
N ARG A 9 5.03 -18.24 -16.83
CA ARG A 9 5.99 -19.03 -16.06
C ARG A 9 7.42 -18.59 -16.30
N VAL A 10 8.18 -18.43 -15.20
CA VAL A 10 9.61 -18.05 -15.23
C VAL A 10 10.45 -19.09 -15.97
N ASP A 11 10.18 -20.38 -15.74
CA ASP A 11 10.88 -21.52 -16.37
C ASP A 11 10.62 -21.65 -17.87
N GLN A 12 9.65 -20.92 -18.42
CA GLN A 12 9.33 -20.88 -19.85
C GLN A 12 9.91 -19.63 -20.57
N GLN A 13 10.59 -18.74 -19.85
CA GLN A 13 11.19 -17.55 -20.46
C GLN A 13 12.46 -17.91 -21.26
N PRO A 14 12.74 -17.22 -22.37
CA PRO A 14 13.90 -17.53 -23.25
C PRO A 14 15.25 -17.55 -22.53
N GLU A 15 15.46 -16.68 -21.57
CA GLU A 15 16.71 -16.54 -20.83
C GLU A 15 16.85 -17.54 -19.69
N TYR A 16 15.79 -18.25 -19.31
CA TYR A 16 15.77 -19.16 -18.16
C TYR A 16 16.83 -20.24 -18.24
N ALA A 17 16.98 -20.90 -19.39
CA ALA A 17 17.94 -21.99 -19.56
C ALA A 17 19.38 -21.57 -19.28
N GLN A 18 19.78 -20.37 -19.67
CA GLN A 18 21.12 -19.83 -19.43
C GLN A 18 21.32 -19.55 -17.92
N VAL A 19 20.33 -18.93 -17.27
CA VAL A 19 20.39 -18.60 -15.84
C VAL A 19 20.39 -19.88 -15.00
N ALA A 20 19.53 -20.84 -15.34
CA ALA A 20 19.45 -22.13 -14.64
C ALA A 20 20.75 -22.90 -14.76
N ALA A 21 21.38 -22.93 -15.96
CA ALA A 21 22.69 -23.56 -16.14
C ALA A 21 23.80 -22.91 -15.32
N ALA A 22 23.77 -21.57 -15.17
CA ALA A 22 24.76 -20.84 -14.38
C ALA A 22 24.58 -21.01 -12.87
N LEU A 23 23.36 -21.12 -12.39
CA LEU A 23 23.03 -21.22 -10.96
C LEU A 23 22.94 -22.68 -10.47
N GLY A 24 22.66 -23.63 -11.37
CA GLY A 24 22.56 -25.04 -11.05
C GLY A 24 21.58 -25.31 -9.89
N GLU A 25 21.97 -26.13 -8.94
CA GLU A 25 21.17 -26.52 -7.78
C GLU A 25 20.90 -25.37 -6.77
N THR A 26 21.53 -24.21 -6.97
CA THR A 26 21.29 -23.03 -6.12
C THR A 26 20.00 -22.29 -6.52
N LEU A 27 19.45 -22.57 -7.70
CA LEU A 27 18.18 -22.01 -8.16
C LEU A 27 17.04 -23.01 -7.95
N GLU A 28 16.04 -22.60 -7.20
CA GLU A 28 14.82 -23.38 -6.97
C GLU A 28 13.59 -22.54 -7.31
N ILE A 29 12.77 -23.01 -8.26
CA ILE A 29 11.53 -22.36 -8.67
C ILE A 29 10.36 -23.01 -7.94
N LEU A 30 9.62 -22.22 -7.19
CA LEU A 30 8.45 -22.66 -6.42
C LEU A 30 7.18 -22.09 -7.06
N THR A 31 6.33 -22.94 -7.58
CA THR A 31 5.06 -22.53 -8.18
C THR A 31 3.93 -22.61 -7.19
N GLN A 32 3.11 -21.55 -7.16
CA GLN A 32 1.89 -21.53 -6.35
C GLN A 32 0.85 -20.58 -6.97
N PRO A 33 -0.44 -20.68 -6.56
CA PRO A 33 -1.44 -19.67 -6.89
C PRO A 33 -1.03 -18.28 -6.39
N ASN A 34 -1.62 -17.23 -6.99
CA ASN A 34 -1.36 -15.86 -6.54
C ASN A 34 -1.94 -15.60 -5.14
N LEU A 35 -1.08 -15.66 -4.14
CA LEU A 35 -1.35 -15.34 -2.74
C LEU A 35 -0.83 -13.95 -2.35
N GLY A 36 -0.46 -13.14 -3.36
CA GLY A 36 0.12 -11.81 -3.21
C GLY A 36 1.56 -11.81 -2.73
N GLY A 37 2.12 -10.63 -2.49
CA GLY A 37 3.49 -10.47 -1.98
C GLY A 37 3.68 -11.18 -0.65
N SER A 38 2.73 -11.05 0.31
CA SER A 38 2.86 -11.73 1.60
C SER A 38 2.89 -13.26 1.47
N GLY A 39 2.16 -13.83 0.52
CA GLY A 39 2.16 -15.27 0.24
C GLY A 39 3.44 -15.74 -0.47
N GLY A 40 3.97 -14.94 -1.39
CA GLY A 40 5.25 -15.22 -2.06
C GLY A 40 6.42 -15.21 -1.07
N PHE A 41 6.53 -14.16 -0.27
CA PHE A 41 7.56 -14.04 0.77
C PHE A 41 7.41 -15.11 1.86
N ALA A 42 6.18 -15.41 2.30
CA ALA A 42 5.93 -16.48 3.24
C ALA A 42 6.38 -17.84 2.71
N ARG A 43 6.20 -18.13 1.42
CA ARG A 43 6.69 -19.37 0.82
C ARG A 43 8.21 -19.46 0.86
N ALA A 44 8.91 -18.41 0.44
CA ALA A 44 10.37 -18.36 0.51
C ALA A 44 10.91 -18.50 1.95
N MET A 45 10.27 -17.82 2.92
CA MET A 45 10.60 -17.97 4.34
C MET A 45 10.37 -19.40 4.84
N ALA A 46 9.25 -20.05 4.45
CA ALA A 46 8.95 -21.43 4.84
C ALA A 46 10.03 -22.40 4.35
N GLU A 47 10.44 -22.28 3.08
CA GLU A 47 11.53 -23.12 2.54
C GLU A 47 12.87 -22.83 3.23
N THR A 48 13.15 -21.57 3.57
CA THR A 48 14.35 -21.20 4.32
C THR A 48 14.36 -21.82 5.72
N LEU A 49 13.22 -21.84 6.42
CA LEU A 49 13.09 -22.46 7.75
C LEU A 49 13.36 -23.98 7.74
N ARG A 50 13.13 -24.66 6.60
CA ARG A 50 13.40 -26.09 6.41
C ARG A 50 14.87 -26.41 6.19
N ARG A 51 15.70 -25.37 5.97
CA ARG A 51 17.17 -25.51 5.80
C ARG A 51 17.87 -25.06 7.07
N PRO A 52 18.33 -25.98 7.92
CA PRO A 52 18.90 -25.64 9.23
C PRO A 52 20.19 -24.82 9.14
N GLU A 53 20.90 -24.90 8.02
CA GLU A 53 22.12 -24.13 7.74
C GLU A 53 21.86 -22.65 7.40
N SER A 54 20.62 -22.29 7.10
CA SER A 54 20.29 -20.90 6.73
C SER A 54 20.28 -19.99 7.95
N GLY A 55 21.12 -18.97 7.94
CA GLY A 55 21.15 -17.94 8.99
C GLY A 55 20.28 -16.71 8.68
N PHE A 56 20.05 -16.46 7.41
CA PHE A 56 19.29 -15.30 6.92
C PHE A 56 18.43 -15.65 5.73
N VAL A 57 17.38 -14.87 5.50
CA VAL A 57 16.67 -14.75 4.24
C VAL A 57 16.76 -13.31 3.74
N GLU A 58 17.18 -13.12 2.49
CA GLU A 58 17.09 -11.82 1.81
C GLU A 58 15.85 -11.82 0.92
N LEU A 59 14.88 -10.99 1.26
CA LEU A 59 13.66 -10.81 0.46
C LEU A 59 13.92 -9.76 -0.61
N LEU A 60 13.46 -10.04 -1.83
CA LEU A 60 13.59 -9.14 -2.99
C LEU A 60 12.28 -9.13 -3.77
N ASP A 61 11.81 -7.94 -4.18
CA ASP A 61 10.74 -7.81 -5.17
C ASP A 61 11.25 -8.19 -6.57
N ASP A 62 10.35 -8.54 -7.47
CA ASP A 62 10.64 -8.99 -8.84
C ASP A 62 10.86 -7.82 -9.82
N ASP A 63 10.48 -6.60 -9.48
CA ASP A 63 10.61 -5.38 -10.30
C ASP A 63 11.75 -4.45 -9.84
N VAL A 64 12.81 -5.02 -9.25
CA VAL A 64 13.97 -4.28 -8.75
C VAL A 64 15.19 -4.41 -9.65
N ARG A 65 16.08 -3.40 -9.57
CA ARG A 65 17.46 -3.44 -10.07
C ARG A 65 18.40 -3.28 -8.90
N ILE A 66 19.28 -4.27 -8.70
CA ILE A 66 20.23 -4.29 -7.58
C ILE A 66 21.66 -4.41 -8.08
N GLU A 67 22.60 -3.92 -7.29
CA GLU A 67 24.02 -4.17 -7.45
C GLU A 67 24.42 -5.33 -6.53
N PRO A 68 25.23 -6.30 -6.99
CA PRO A 68 25.66 -7.43 -6.14
C PRO A 68 26.30 -6.99 -4.83
N GLU A 69 26.96 -5.83 -4.82
CA GLU A 69 27.58 -5.26 -3.62
C GLU A 69 26.55 -4.88 -2.56
N SER A 70 25.31 -4.53 -2.93
CA SER A 70 24.24 -4.24 -1.98
C SER A 70 23.85 -5.49 -1.19
N VAL A 71 23.72 -6.65 -1.86
CA VAL A 71 23.47 -7.94 -1.20
C VAL A 71 24.63 -8.33 -0.28
N ARG A 72 25.87 -8.17 -0.77
CA ARG A 72 27.05 -8.47 0.04
C ARG A 72 27.12 -7.61 1.31
N ARG A 73 26.81 -6.32 1.22
CA ARG A 73 26.83 -5.40 2.36
C ARG A 73 25.73 -5.70 3.37
N SER A 74 24.52 -6.04 2.92
CA SER A 74 23.44 -6.43 3.83
C SER A 74 23.82 -7.65 4.64
N ILE A 75 24.38 -8.69 4.00
CA ILE A 75 24.82 -9.92 4.64
C ILE A 75 25.99 -9.65 5.61
N VAL A 76 26.99 -8.88 5.18
CA VAL A 76 28.14 -8.54 6.04
C VAL A 76 27.66 -7.78 7.27
N PHE A 77 26.80 -6.78 7.11
CA PHE A 77 26.26 -6.04 8.23
C PHE A 77 25.49 -6.96 9.19
N GLY A 78 24.57 -7.81 8.67
CA GLY A 78 23.77 -8.73 9.47
C GLY A 78 24.65 -9.73 10.26
N ARG A 79 25.72 -10.24 9.64
CA ARG A 79 26.66 -11.19 10.29
C ARG A 79 27.49 -10.57 11.40
N PHE A 80 27.84 -9.29 11.32
CA PHE A 80 28.67 -8.58 12.30
C PHE A 80 27.87 -7.68 13.24
N ALA A 81 26.54 -7.64 13.12
CA ALA A 81 25.69 -6.96 14.09
C ALA A 81 25.79 -7.63 15.46
N SER A 82 25.84 -6.84 16.53
CA SER A 82 25.95 -7.32 17.91
C SER A 82 24.72 -8.08 18.43
N VAL A 83 23.57 -7.85 17.77
CA VAL A 83 22.30 -8.57 17.99
C VAL A 83 21.73 -8.94 16.62
N PRO A 84 20.96 -10.03 16.50
CA PRO A 84 20.28 -10.38 15.26
C PRO A 84 19.43 -9.21 14.78
N THR A 85 19.71 -8.68 13.60
CA THR A 85 19.20 -7.40 13.12
C THR A 85 18.61 -7.56 11.73
N ILE A 86 17.43 -6.98 11.50
CA ILE A 86 16.80 -6.86 10.18
C ILE A 86 17.48 -5.71 9.45
N VAL A 87 18.00 -5.95 8.23
CA VAL A 87 18.76 -4.97 7.46
C VAL A 87 17.96 -4.54 6.25
N GLY A 88 17.57 -3.28 6.23
CA GLY A 88 16.78 -2.67 5.16
C GLY A 88 17.62 -1.91 4.15
N ALA A 89 17.18 -1.93 2.90
CA ALA A 89 17.80 -1.24 1.79
C ALA A 89 17.15 0.11 1.49
N HIS A 90 17.96 1.05 1.03
CA HIS A 90 17.51 2.31 0.45
C HIS A 90 16.86 2.06 -0.93
N MET A 91 15.66 2.57 -1.15
CA MET A 91 14.94 2.44 -2.41
C MET A 91 15.08 3.71 -3.24
N PHE A 92 15.76 3.61 -4.37
CA PHE A 92 15.88 4.65 -5.39
C PHE A 92 14.78 4.48 -6.45
N ASP A 93 14.41 5.56 -7.11
CA ASP A 93 13.47 5.53 -8.22
C ASP A 93 14.13 4.95 -9.47
N LEU A 94 13.59 3.84 -10.01
CA LEU A 94 14.11 3.17 -11.20
C LEU A 94 14.05 4.06 -12.45
N LEU A 95 13.05 4.91 -12.56
CA LEU A 95 12.84 5.81 -13.70
C LEU A 95 13.58 7.13 -13.53
N ASN A 96 13.96 7.49 -12.29
CA ASN A 96 14.76 8.67 -11.98
C ASN A 96 15.87 8.31 -10.99
N ARG A 97 16.87 7.58 -11.49
CA ARG A 97 17.88 6.88 -10.70
C ARG A 97 18.62 7.68 -9.63
N PRO A 98 18.89 8.99 -9.77
CA PRO A 98 19.52 9.78 -8.72
C PRO A 98 18.61 10.03 -7.50
N LYS A 99 17.31 9.80 -7.61
CA LYS A 99 16.36 10.09 -6.52
C LYS A 99 16.20 8.94 -5.55
N LEU A 100 16.62 9.15 -4.32
CA LEU A 100 16.29 8.31 -3.18
C LEU A 100 14.81 8.55 -2.82
N HIS A 101 13.99 7.51 -2.94
CA HIS A 101 12.53 7.59 -2.80
C HIS A 101 12.05 7.16 -1.41
N ALA A 102 12.57 6.07 -0.86
CA ALA A 102 12.21 5.57 0.47
C ALA A 102 13.40 4.93 1.19
N TRP A 103 13.43 5.07 2.51
CA TRP A 103 14.45 4.53 3.40
C TRP A 103 14.07 4.81 4.84
N ALA A 104 14.52 3.96 5.78
CA ALA A 104 14.31 4.14 7.23
C ALA A 104 12.86 4.54 7.56
N GLU A 105 11.93 3.61 7.37
CA GLU A 105 10.50 3.87 7.56
C GLU A 105 10.06 3.62 9.00
N VAL A 106 9.12 4.45 9.46
CA VAL A 106 8.54 4.38 10.80
C VAL A 106 7.01 4.43 10.73
N VAL A 107 6.36 3.92 11.75
CA VAL A 107 4.90 3.96 11.91
C VAL A 107 4.52 4.96 12.99
N ASP A 108 3.86 6.06 12.61
CA ASP A 108 3.31 7.01 13.58
C ASP A 108 2.22 6.33 14.42
N GLU A 109 2.44 6.20 15.72
CA GLU A 109 1.56 5.46 16.63
C GLU A 109 0.12 5.98 16.66
N ALA A 110 -0.08 7.29 16.61
CA ALA A 110 -1.40 7.88 16.79
C ALA A 110 -2.33 7.64 15.59
N PRO A 111 -1.96 7.99 14.32
CA PRO A 111 -2.76 7.65 13.15
C PRO A 111 -2.53 6.20 12.71
N PHE A 112 -1.51 5.53 13.20
CA PHE A 112 -1.00 4.26 12.72
C PHE A 112 -0.74 4.31 11.21
N MET A 113 0.14 5.24 10.80
CA MET A 113 0.47 5.51 9.40
C MET A 113 1.98 5.49 9.23
N TRP A 114 2.42 4.84 8.18
CA TRP A 114 3.83 4.80 7.80
C TRP A 114 4.29 6.15 7.26
N ARG A 115 5.56 6.47 7.47
CA ARG A 115 6.31 7.56 6.86
C ARG A 115 7.80 7.27 6.89
N THR A 116 8.55 7.95 6.05
CA THR A 116 10.01 7.96 6.18
C THR A 116 10.44 8.74 7.42
N LEU A 117 11.51 8.30 8.09
CA LEU A 117 12.02 8.94 9.31
C LEU A 117 12.32 10.43 9.09
N ASN A 118 12.98 10.77 7.98
CA ASN A 118 13.34 12.13 7.61
C ASN A 118 12.42 12.68 6.49
N GLN A 119 11.12 12.66 6.70
CA GLN A 119 10.09 13.01 5.71
C GLN A 119 10.32 14.39 5.04
N HIS A 120 10.88 15.38 5.77
CA HIS A 120 11.14 16.71 5.24
C HIS A 120 12.33 16.78 4.26
N GLN A 121 13.14 15.72 4.19
CA GLN A 121 14.33 15.63 3.36
C GLN A 121 14.12 14.66 2.17
N MET A 122 12.89 14.21 1.97
CA MET A 122 12.54 13.22 0.93
C MET A 122 11.58 13.80 -0.10
N PRO A 123 11.67 13.41 -1.35
CA PRO A 123 12.74 12.58 -1.94
C PRO A 123 14.06 13.33 -2.02
N HIS A 124 15.21 12.65 -1.74
CA HIS A 124 16.53 13.25 -1.87
C HIS A 124 17.10 13.03 -3.28
N ASP A 125 17.64 14.07 -3.90
CA ASP A 125 18.19 14.02 -5.24
C ASP A 125 19.73 14.11 -5.21
N PHE A 126 20.41 12.99 -5.49
CA PHE A 126 21.86 12.90 -5.49
C PHE A 126 22.52 13.63 -6.67
N SER A 127 21.77 14.02 -7.70
CA SER A 127 22.29 14.88 -8.77
C SER A 127 22.47 16.34 -8.32
N VAL A 128 21.70 16.74 -7.30
CA VAL A 128 21.74 18.09 -6.72
C VAL A 128 22.71 18.14 -5.51
N SER A 129 22.62 17.14 -4.63
CA SER A 129 23.47 17.03 -3.44
C SER A 129 23.98 15.59 -3.31
N ASN A 130 25.26 15.41 -3.60
CA ASN A 130 25.89 14.09 -3.59
C ASN A 130 26.03 13.50 -2.18
N LEU A 131 26.40 12.23 -2.07
CA LEU A 131 26.50 11.52 -0.79
C LEU A 131 27.44 12.23 0.21
N ARG A 132 28.56 12.79 -0.25
CA ARG A 132 29.52 13.50 0.65
C ARG A 132 28.90 14.72 1.31
N GLN A 133 27.94 15.38 0.64
CA GLN A 133 27.23 16.56 1.14
C GLN A 133 25.99 16.19 1.95
N THR A 134 25.61 14.90 2.01
CA THR A 134 24.38 14.41 2.61
C THR A 134 24.68 13.64 3.90
N THR A 135 25.06 14.35 4.94
CA THR A 135 25.51 13.77 6.22
C THR A 135 24.50 12.83 6.87
N MET A 136 23.20 13.04 6.67
CA MET A 136 22.14 12.17 7.16
C MET A 136 22.22 10.72 6.63
N LEU A 137 22.92 10.50 5.50
CA LEU A 137 23.12 9.19 4.89
C LEU A 137 24.49 8.58 5.21
N HIS A 138 25.26 9.13 6.15
CA HIS A 138 26.58 8.61 6.53
C HIS A 138 26.53 7.59 7.68
N SER A 139 25.39 7.40 8.31
CA SER A 139 25.19 6.46 9.41
C SER A 139 23.98 5.56 9.17
N ARG A 140 23.97 4.41 9.83
CA ARG A 140 22.76 3.60 9.91
C ARG A 140 21.64 4.40 10.60
N LEU A 141 20.41 4.11 10.26
CA LEU A 141 19.24 4.61 10.98
C LEU A 141 18.42 3.44 11.51
N ASP A 142 18.03 3.53 12.77
CA ASP A 142 17.09 2.62 13.36
C ASP A 142 15.68 3.00 12.86
N ALA A 143 14.96 2.01 12.36
CA ALA A 143 13.64 2.15 11.73
C ALA A 143 12.63 1.22 12.40
N ASP A 144 11.34 1.48 12.22
CA ASP A 144 10.33 0.54 12.70
C ASP A 144 10.19 -0.64 11.73
N TYR A 145 10.41 -0.41 10.43
CA TYR A 145 10.36 -1.44 9.41
C TYR A 145 11.14 -1.04 8.15
N ASN A 146 11.34 -1.99 7.27
CA ASN A 146 11.78 -1.77 5.89
C ASN A 146 10.85 -2.52 4.95
N GLY A 147 10.48 -1.89 3.84
CA GLY A 147 9.72 -2.58 2.79
C GLY A 147 10.50 -3.75 2.21
N TRP A 148 9.79 -4.79 1.80
CA TRP A 148 10.42 -6.03 1.33
C TRP A 148 10.88 -5.99 -0.13
N TRP A 149 11.02 -4.78 -0.69
CA TRP A 149 11.74 -4.62 -1.96
C TRP A 149 13.20 -5.10 -1.90
N MET A 150 13.85 -5.03 -0.73
CA MET A 150 15.09 -5.69 -0.34
C MET A 150 15.23 -5.61 1.17
N CYS A 151 15.17 -6.75 1.84
CA CYS A 151 15.19 -6.82 3.29
C CYS A 151 15.85 -8.13 3.76
N LEU A 152 16.99 -8.02 4.43
CA LEU A 152 17.65 -9.16 5.06
C LEU A 152 17.05 -9.41 6.44
N ILE A 153 16.52 -10.61 6.65
CA ILE A 153 15.87 -11.01 7.90
C ILE A 153 16.63 -12.20 8.51
N PRO A 154 17.07 -12.12 9.78
CA PRO A 154 17.61 -13.28 10.49
C PRO A 154 16.54 -14.37 10.60
N VAL A 155 16.92 -15.62 10.29
CA VAL A 155 16.02 -16.79 10.41
C VAL A 155 15.55 -16.96 11.86
N GLU A 156 16.38 -16.59 12.82
CA GLU A 156 16.04 -16.58 14.25
C GLU A 156 14.82 -15.67 14.52
N ALA A 157 14.74 -14.50 13.89
CA ALA A 157 13.59 -13.62 14.04
C ALA A 157 12.30 -14.30 13.55
N ILE A 158 12.36 -15.00 12.40
CA ILE A 158 11.19 -15.71 11.87
C ILE A 158 10.75 -16.84 12.81
N ARG A 159 11.72 -17.59 13.38
CA ARG A 159 11.43 -18.65 14.35
C ARG A 159 10.79 -18.12 15.63
N GLU A 160 11.22 -16.96 16.10
CA GLU A 160 10.70 -16.35 17.34
C GLU A 160 9.32 -15.75 17.16
N VAL A 161 9.13 -14.93 16.11
CA VAL A 161 7.88 -14.17 15.93
C VAL A 161 6.87 -14.82 14.98
N GLY A 162 7.27 -15.88 14.27
CA GLY A 162 6.45 -16.54 13.26
C GLY A 162 6.52 -15.85 11.89
N MET A 163 5.76 -16.40 10.95
CA MET A 163 5.66 -16.00 9.56
C MET A 163 4.90 -14.65 9.40
N PRO A 164 4.91 -14.02 8.21
CA PRO A 164 4.09 -12.84 7.96
C PRO A 164 2.58 -13.15 8.10
N LEU A 165 1.80 -12.10 8.33
CA LEU A 165 0.34 -12.20 8.27
C LEU A 165 -0.11 -12.56 6.83
N PRO A 166 -1.23 -13.30 6.66
CA PRO A 166 -1.83 -13.53 5.36
C PRO A 166 -2.53 -12.25 4.84
N ALA A 167 -1.71 -11.24 4.59
CA ALA A 167 -2.15 -9.89 4.25
C ALA A 167 -2.45 -9.70 2.76
N PHE A 168 -2.00 -10.59 1.90
CA PHE A 168 -1.94 -10.51 0.45
C PHE A 168 -0.93 -9.47 -0.03
N ILE A 169 -1.14 -8.19 0.28
CA ILE A 169 -0.27 -7.07 -0.07
C ILE A 169 -0.46 -5.92 0.93
N LYS A 170 0.57 -5.11 1.14
CA LYS A 170 0.60 -3.93 2.00
C LYS A 170 0.51 -4.26 3.50
N TRP A 171 1.37 -3.65 4.28
CA TRP A 171 1.45 -3.78 5.73
C TRP A 171 1.98 -5.13 6.25
N ASP A 172 2.26 -6.09 5.40
CA ASP A 172 2.91 -7.35 5.75
C ASP A 172 4.32 -7.13 6.30
N ASP A 173 5.10 -6.31 5.60
CA ASP A 173 6.43 -5.84 5.98
C ASP A 173 6.43 -5.05 7.31
N ALA A 174 5.59 -4.03 7.40
CA ALA A 174 5.53 -3.18 8.59
C ALA A 174 5.03 -3.95 9.81
N GLU A 175 4.00 -4.81 9.68
CA GLU A 175 3.49 -5.61 10.80
C GLU A 175 4.55 -6.59 11.30
N PHE A 176 5.21 -7.30 10.37
CA PHE A 176 6.25 -8.27 10.71
C PHE A 176 7.41 -7.60 11.47
N CYS A 177 7.94 -6.49 10.94
CA CYS A 177 9.05 -5.77 11.57
C CYS A 177 8.68 -5.17 12.93
N LEU A 178 7.44 -4.62 13.09
CA LEU A 178 6.96 -4.16 14.40
C LEU A 178 6.88 -5.28 15.43
N ARG A 179 6.49 -6.47 15.01
CA ARG A 179 6.44 -7.66 15.86
C ARG A 179 7.84 -8.14 16.22
N ALA A 180 8.74 -8.22 15.23
CA ALA A 180 10.14 -8.58 15.42
C ALA A 180 10.88 -7.58 16.33
N GLY A 181 10.67 -6.26 16.14
CA GLY A 181 11.26 -5.23 16.99
C GLY A 181 10.86 -5.35 18.46
N ARG A 182 9.61 -5.74 18.75
CA ARG A 182 9.14 -6.03 20.13
C ARG A 182 9.75 -7.27 20.74
N ALA A 183 10.16 -8.22 19.92
CA ALA A 183 10.86 -9.42 20.34
C ALA A 183 12.40 -9.22 20.47
N GLY A 184 12.90 -8.01 20.20
CA GLY A 184 14.31 -7.67 20.34
C GLY A 184 15.14 -7.74 19.05
N PHE A 185 14.49 -7.87 17.88
CA PHE A 185 15.11 -7.85 16.56
C PHE A 185 14.94 -6.46 15.93
N PRO A 186 15.89 -5.54 16.09
CA PRO A 186 15.76 -4.20 15.53
C PRO A 186 15.82 -4.21 14.00
N THR A 187 15.15 -3.24 13.37
CA THR A 187 15.28 -2.96 11.94
C THR A 187 16.17 -1.73 11.75
N VAL A 188 17.15 -1.85 10.85
CA VAL A 188 18.06 -0.75 10.51
C VAL A 188 18.09 -0.51 9.01
N SER A 189 18.26 0.74 8.62
CA SER A 189 18.54 1.14 7.25
C SER A 189 20.02 1.50 7.14
N VAL A 190 20.75 0.83 6.23
CA VAL A 190 22.20 0.87 6.16
C VAL A 190 22.67 1.59 4.89
N PRO A 191 23.54 2.62 5.00
CA PRO A 191 24.13 3.28 3.85
C PRO A 191 24.88 2.29 2.94
N GLY A 192 24.65 2.41 1.63
CA GLY A 192 25.28 1.55 0.62
C GLY A 192 24.65 0.17 0.45
N VAL A 193 23.58 -0.14 1.18
CA VAL A 193 22.62 -1.20 0.86
C VAL A 193 21.46 -0.53 0.13
N ALA A 194 21.36 -0.70 -1.18
CA ALA A 194 20.45 0.08 -2.00
C ALA A 194 20.06 -0.66 -3.28
N LEU A 195 18.91 -0.28 -3.82
CA LEU A 195 18.39 -0.77 -5.09
C LEU A 195 17.56 0.30 -5.81
N TRP A 196 17.18 0.02 -7.03
CA TRP A 196 16.21 0.80 -7.80
C TRP A 196 14.92 0.00 -7.99
N HIS A 197 13.80 0.64 -7.70
CA HIS A 197 12.45 0.09 -7.82
C HIS A 197 11.53 1.13 -8.49
N VAL A 198 10.44 0.71 -9.12
CA VAL A 198 9.44 1.63 -9.66
C VAL A 198 8.80 2.41 -8.50
N SER A 199 8.95 3.74 -8.52
CA SER A 199 8.42 4.60 -7.47
C SER A 199 6.89 4.62 -7.43
N TRP A 200 6.31 4.98 -6.27
CA TRP A 200 4.85 5.04 -6.10
C TRP A 200 4.20 6.26 -6.77
N VAL A 201 4.98 7.17 -7.35
CA VAL A 201 4.47 8.40 -7.99
C VAL A 201 3.54 8.10 -9.16
N GLY A 202 3.82 7.04 -9.91
CA GLY A 202 2.99 6.58 -11.03
C GLY A 202 1.89 5.58 -10.65
N LYS A 203 1.64 5.32 -9.36
CA LYS A 203 0.67 4.33 -8.89
C LYS A 203 -0.55 4.99 -8.25
N ASP A 204 -1.72 4.42 -8.47
CA ASP A 204 -3.01 4.86 -7.91
C ASP A 204 -3.52 3.96 -6.77
N ASP A 205 -2.60 3.36 -6.01
CA ASP A 205 -2.86 2.36 -4.95
C ASP A 205 -3.95 2.75 -3.94
N SER A 206 -4.15 4.06 -3.73
CA SER A 206 -5.16 4.57 -2.78
C SER A 206 -6.57 4.63 -3.35
N ILE A 207 -6.74 4.50 -4.68
CA ILE A 207 -8.02 4.62 -5.36
C ILE A 207 -8.35 3.43 -6.26
N ASP A 208 -7.40 2.50 -6.43
CA ASP A 208 -7.60 1.24 -7.12
C ASP A 208 -7.99 0.09 -6.15
N TRP A 209 -7.99 -1.15 -6.62
CA TRP A 209 -8.32 -2.34 -5.83
C TRP A 209 -7.45 -2.51 -4.56
N GLN A 210 -6.26 -1.95 -4.51
CA GLN A 210 -5.36 -2.01 -3.36
C GLN A 210 -5.87 -1.19 -2.17
N ALA A 211 -6.80 -0.25 -2.39
CA ALA A 211 -7.45 0.51 -1.31
C ALA A 211 -8.15 -0.39 -0.27
N TYR A 212 -8.63 -1.58 -0.67
CA TYR A 212 -9.14 -2.59 0.24
C TYR A 212 -8.05 -3.07 1.21
N PHE A 213 -6.91 -3.48 0.69
CA PHE A 213 -5.80 -4.02 1.49
C PHE A 213 -5.17 -2.95 2.37
N HIS A 214 -4.95 -1.75 1.84
CA HIS A 214 -4.48 -0.61 2.64
C HIS A 214 -5.38 -0.33 3.84
N ALA A 215 -6.69 -0.32 3.66
CA ALA A 215 -7.63 -0.07 4.76
C ALA A 215 -7.67 -1.23 5.74
N ARG A 216 -7.79 -2.49 5.24
CA ARG A 216 -7.88 -3.69 6.08
C ARG A 216 -6.61 -3.89 6.90
N ASN A 217 -5.48 -3.98 6.24
CA ASN A 217 -4.24 -4.40 6.87
C ASN A 217 -3.70 -3.36 7.86
N ARG A 218 -3.85 -2.06 7.53
CA ARG A 218 -3.53 -0.98 8.47
C ARG A 218 -4.35 -1.06 9.76
N ILE A 219 -5.66 -1.35 9.66
CA ILE A 219 -6.50 -1.46 10.85
C ILE A 219 -6.17 -2.73 11.61
N VAL A 220 -5.89 -3.85 10.93
CA VAL A 220 -5.44 -5.10 11.56
C VAL A 220 -4.12 -4.88 12.30
N ALA A 221 -3.11 -4.27 11.67
CA ALA A 221 -1.86 -3.92 12.34
C ALA A 221 -2.10 -3.00 13.55
N GLY A 222 -3.03 -2.04 13.44
CA GLY A 222 -3.45 -1.20 14.58
C GLY A 222 -4.14 -2.00 15.69
N LEU A 223 -4.97 -3.00 15.39
CA LEU A 223 -5.58 -3.89 16.38
C LEU A 223 -4.54 -4.72 17.15
N LEU A 224 -3.49 -5.14 16.45
CA LEU A 224 -2.39 -5.92 17.03
C LEU A 224 -1.45 -5.06 17.88
N HIS A 225 -1.12 -3.87 17.41
CA HIS A 225 0.02 -3.10 17.92
C HIS A 225 -0.32 -1.80 18.62
N SER A 226 -1.46 -1.15 18.30
CA SER A 226 -1.81 0.13 18.91
C SER A 226 -2.16 0.00 20.39
N GLN A 227 -1.70 0.97 21.18
CA GLN A 227 -2.05 1.10 22.60
C GLN A 227 -3.36 1.90 22.81
N ALA A 228 -3.93 2.48 21.76
CA ALA A 228 -5.14 3.30 21.85
C ALA A 228 -6.37 2.43 22.19
N PRO A 229 -7.07 2.63 23.33
CA PRO A 229 -8.09 1.72 23.84
C PRO A 229 -9.33 1.57 22.93
N HIS A 230 -9.57 2.52 22.05
CA HIS A 230 -10.68 2.50 21.08
C HIS A 230 -10.22 2.89 19.67
N GLY A 231 -8.98 2.54 19.30
CA GLY A 231 -8.39 2.85 18.00
C GLY A 231 -8.13 4.34 17.74
N GLY A 232 -8.45 5.21 18.68
CA GLY A 232 -8.02 6.61 18.76
C GLY A 232 -8.04 7.39 17.45
N THR A 233 -6.88 7.92 17.09
CA THR A 233 -6.66 8.71 15.89
C THR A 233 -6.71 7.86 14.62
N LEU A 234 -6.37 6.58 14.67
CA LEU A 234 -6.46 5.66 13.53
C LEU A 234 -7.89 5.61 12.96
N ILE A 235 -8.89 5.39 13.82
CA ILE A 235 -10.31 5.36 13.39
C ILE A 235 -10.76 6.72 12.86
N ARG A 236 -10.36 7.81 13.52
CA ARG A 236 -10.65 9.16 13.03
C ARG A 236 -10.04 9.43 11.67
N HIS A 237 -8.80 9.00 11.47
CA HIS A 237 -8.12 9.14 10.19
C HIS A 237 -8.80 8.28 9.12
N SER A 238 -9.14 7.02 9.41
CA SER A 238 -9.85 6.15 8.49
C SER A 238 -11.17 6.78 8.02
N ARG A 239 -11.98 7.31 8.94
CA ARG A 239 -13.22 8.01 8.60
C ARG A 239 -12.98 9.28 7.76
N ARG A 240 -11.92 10.04 8.05
CA ARG A 240 -11.54 11.22 7.24
C ARG A 240 -11.18 10.85 5.81
N MET A 241 -10.53 9.70 5.61
CA MET A 241 -10.23 9.20 4.26
C MET A 241 -11.50 8.89 3.48
N ASP A 242 -12.50 8.22 4.10
CA ASP A 242 -13.79 8.02 3.44
C ASP A 242 -14.44 9.35 3.05
N LEU A 243 -14.47 10.33 3.97
CA LEU A 243 -15.03 11.67 3.68
C LEU A 243 -14.29 12.35 2.53
N LYS A 244 -12.95 12.27 2.52
CA LYS A 244 -12.12 12.81 1.44
C LYS A 244 -12.51 12.21 0.09
N HIS A 245 -12.55 10.90 -0.02
CA HIS A 245 -12.91 10.21 -1.26
C HIS A 245 -14.35 10.51 -1.69
N LEU A 246 -15.33 10.53 -0.76
CA LEU A 246 -16.70 10.88 -1.05
C LEU A 246 -16.83 12.31 -1.63
N MET A 247 -16.11 13.28 -1.06
CA MET A 247 -16.08 14.65 -1.59
C MET A 247 -15.38 14.76 -2.95
N MET A 248 -14.45 13.85 -3.24
CA MET A 248 -13.78 13.77 -4.54
C MET A 248 -14.57 12.97 -5.59
N MET A 249 -15.79 12.51 -5.27
CA MET A 249 -16.59 11.66 -6.16
C MET A 249 -15.93 10.31 -6.48
N GLN A 250 -15.04 9.83 -5.61
CA GLN A 250 -14.33 8.57 -5.69
C GLN A 250 -15.07 7.53 -4.83
N TYR A 251 -16.14 6.96 -5.36
CA TYR A 251 -17.01 6.05 -4.60
C TYR A 251 -16.44 4.62 -4.52
N TYR A 252 -15.73 4.18 -5.56
CA TYR A 252 -15.10 2.85 -5.60
C TYR A 252 -14.14 2.60 -4.43
N PRO A 253 -13.13 3.44 -4.16
CA PRO A 253 -12.27 3.23 -3.01
C PRO A 253 -13.02 3.26 -1.67
N VAL A 254 -14.10 4.03 -1.56
CA VAL A 254 -14.94 4.01 -0.34
C VAL A 254 -15.66 2.66 -0.20
N ALA A 255 -16.18 2.10 -1.30
CA ALA A 255 -16.81 0.77 -1.27
C ALA A 255 -15.81 -0.33 -0.85
N LEU A 256 -14.59 -0.28 -1.36
CA LEU A 256 -13.50 -1.16 -0.98
C LEU A 256 -13.14 -1.05 0.52
N ARG A 257 -13.04 0.18 1.01
CA ARG A 257 -12.77 0.47 2.43
C ARG A 257 -13.90 0.00 3.33
N HIS A 258 -15.17 0.17 2.90
CA HIS A 258 -16.33 -0.37 3.63
C HIS A 258 -16.31 -1.89 3.67
N ARG A 259 -15.95 -2.55 2.56
CA ARG A 259 -15.74 -4.00 2.54
C ARG A 259 -14.67 -4.43 3.53
N ALA A 260 -13.51 -3.75 3.52
CA ALA A 260 -12.44 -4.00 4.48
C ALA A 260 -12.92 -3.90 5.95
N LEU A 261 -13.70 -2.86 6.27
CA LEU A 261 -14.27 -2.69 7.61
C LEU A 261 -15.26 -3.80 7.98
N ARG A 262 -16.08 -4.27 7.02
CA ARG A 262 -16.98 -5.40 7.27
C ARG A 262 -16.20 -6.68 7.56
N ASP A 263 -15.19 -6.98 6.76
CA ASP A 263 -14.34 -8.17 6.94
C ASP A 263 -13.62 -8.14 8.29
N ILE A 264 -13.04 -7.01 8.69
CA ILE A 264 -12.42 -6.85 10.02
C ILE A 264 -13.43 -7.13 11.14
N LEU A 265 -14.67 -6.66 10.99
CA LEU A 265 -15.72 -6.87 11.97
C LEU A 265 -16.19 -8.33 12.08
N THR A 266 -15.87 -9.22 11.15
CA THR A 266 -16.14 -10.66 11.26
C THR A 266 -15.11 -11.40 12.12
N GLY A 267 -13.98 -10.76 12.46
CA GLY A 267 -12.89 -11.38 13.23
C GLY A 267 -11.73 -11.87 12.35
N PRO A 268 -10.63 -12.40 12.95
CA PRO A 268 -9.36 -12.65 12.25
C PRO A 268 -9.39 -13.74 11.19
N ALA A 269 -10.32 -14.68 11.22
CA ALA A 269 -10.40 -15.80 10.29
C ALA A 269 -10.52 -15.36 8.83
N HIS A 270 -11.12 -14.17 8.58
CA HIS A 270 -11.25 -13.63 7.22
C HIS A 270 -9.90 -13.42 6.52
N MET A 271 -8.82 -13.17 7.26
CA MET A 271 -7.53 -12.87 6.65
C MET A 271 -7.02 -14.04 5.80
N ARG A 272 -7.11 -15.25 6.32
CA ARG A 272 -6.74 -16.46 5.58
C ARG A 272 -7.84 -16.90 4.62
N GLY A 273 -9.11 -16.86 5.06
CA GLY A 273 -10.26 -17.24 4.23
C GLY A 273 -10.41 -16.41 2.95
N ASN A 274 -9.98 -15.15 2.98
CA ASN A 274 -10.07 -14.24 1.84
C ASN A 274 -8.73 -14.06 1.09
N LEU A 275 -7.66 -14.77 1.45
CA LEU A 275 -6.32 -14.53 0.93
C LEU A 275 -6.27 -14.59 -0.61
N ALA A 276 -6.79 -15.65 -1.21
CA ALA A 276 -6.80 -15.83 -2.66
C ALA A 276 -7.96 -15.08 -3.36
N THR A 277 -9.05 -14.78 -2.65
CA THR A 277 -10.30 -14.29 -3.27
C THR A 277 -10.53 -12.79 -3.13
N ALA A 278 -9.86 -12.13 -2.19
CA ALA A 278 -10.11 -10.71 -1.93
C ALA A 278 -9.73 -9.81 -3.11
N MET A 279 -8.61 -10.06 -3.78
CA MET A 279 -8.14 -9.26 -4.92
C MET A 279 -9.06 -9.39 -6.14
N PRO A 280 -9.41 -10.60 -6.63
CA PRO A 280 -10.40 -10.73 -7.71
C PRO A 280 -11.73 -10.07 -7.38
N ALA A 281 -12.22 -10.23 -6.15
CA ALA A 281 -13.48 -9.64 -5.74
C ALA A 281 -13.40 -8.10 -5.56
N ALA A 282 -12.25 -7.55 -5.16
CA ALA A 282 -12.03 -6.12 -5.15
C ALA A 282 -12.04 -5.54 -6.57
N ARG A 283 -11.36 -6.20 -7.51
CA ARG A 283 -11.34 -5.80 -8.93
C ARG A 283 -12.72 -5.90 -9.57
N ALA A 284 -13.45 -6.98 -9.33
CA ALA A 284 -14.79 -7.17 -9.87
C ALA A 284 -15.77 -6.05 -9.43
N LEU A 285 -15.61 -5.55 -8.21
CA LEU A 285 -16.42 -4.45 -7.68
C LEU A 285 -16.30 -3.16 -8.51
N ALA A 286 -15.22 -2.96 -9.25
CA ALA A 286 -15.01 -1.78 -10.09
C ALA A 286 -16.12 -1.60 -11.14
N ALA A 287 -16.74 -2.68 -11.62
CA ALA A 287 -17.81 -2.64 -12.60
C ALA A 287 -19.05 -1.85 -12.15
N ASP A 288 -19.29 -1.71 -10.84
CA ASP A 288 -20.40 -0.97 -10.26
C ASP A 288 -20.11 0.55 -10.15
N PHE A 289 -18.90 0.98 -10.54
CA PHE A 289 -18.41 2.34 -10.33
C PHE A 289 -17.88 2.95 -11.65
N PRO A 290 -18.68 3.76 -12.34
CA PRO A 290 -18.29 4.34 -13.63
C PRO A 290 -16.97 5.13 -13.61
N GLU A 291 -16.63 5.72 -12.46
CA GLU A 291 -15.40 6.48 -12.29
C GLU A 291 -14.12 5.65 -12.40
N THR A 292 -14.21 4.31 -12.40
CA THR A 292 -13.07 3.41 -12.60
C THR A 292 -12.74 3.19 -14.08
N THR A 293 -13.64 3.57 -14.98
CA THR A 293 -13.43 3.43 -16.41
C THR A 293 -12.40 4.43 -16.90
N VAL A 294 -11.33 3.93 -17.53
CA VAL A 294 -10.30 4.76 -18.16
C VAL A 294 -10.62 4.96 -19.63
N TYR A 295 -10.80 6.21 -20.03
CA TYR A 295 -11.05 6.60 -21.41
C TYR A 295 -9.72 6.96 -22.08
N LYS A 296 -9.35 6.20 -23.11
CA LYS A 296 -8.12 6.48 -23.90
C LYS A 296 -8.35 7.68 -24.82
N ASP A 297 -7.35 8.52 -25.01
CA ASP A 297 -7.40 9.74 -25.82
C ASP A 297 -7.84 9.53 -27.27
N THR A 298 -7.67 8.33 -27.81
CA THR A 298 -7.94 7.98 -29.20
C THR A 298 -9.34 7.44 -29.47
N GLY A 299 -10.10 7.08 -28.44
CA GLY A 299 -11.38 6.37 -28.58
C GLY A 299 -12.63 7.18 -28.27
N VAL A 300 -12.69 8.43 -28.59
CA VAL A 300 -13.46 9.44 -27.89
C VAL A 300 -14.91 9.65 -28.35
N PRO A 301 -15.88 9.00 -27.72
CA PRO A 301 -17.20 9.60 -27.60
C PRO A 301 -17.19 10.98 -26.90
N LEU A 302 -16.20 11.21 -26.00
CA LEU A 302 -16.10 12.44 -25.22
C LEU A 302 -15.70 13.66 -26.06
N ARG A 303 -14.66 13.55 -26.91
CA ARG A 303 -14.25 14.68 -27.76
C ARG A 303 -15.33 15.08 -28.79
N SER A 304 -16.05 14.13 -29.34
CA SER A 304 -17.17 14.40 -30.25
C SER A 304 -18.37 15.01 -29.56
N ARG A 305 -18.60 14.69 -28.27
CA ARG A 305 -19.67 15.27 -27.44
C ARG A 305 -19.25 16.57 -26.77
N LEU A 306 -17.96 16.73 -26.44
CA LEU A 306 -17.46 17.91 -25.74
C LEU A 306 -17.25 19.12 -26.67
N GLY A 307 -17.03 18.91 -27.97
CA GLY A 307 -16.75 19.99 -28.92
C GLY A 307 -15.55 20.83 -28.43
N ARG A 308 -15.50 22.10 -28.87
CA ARG A 308 -14.55 23.10 -28.32
C ARG A 308 -15.05 23.64 -26.98
N GLN A 309 -15.26 22.84 -25.96
CA GLN A 309 -15.56 23.36 -24.63
C GLN A 309 -14.29 23.96 -24.00
N VAL A 310 -14.38 25.22 -23.66
CA VAL A 310 -13.42 25.87 -22.77
C VAL A 310 -13.76 25.37 -21.37
N PHE A 311 -13.00 24.41 -20.85
CA PHE A 311 -13.11 24.00 -19.45
C PHE A 311 -12.92 25.21 -18.55
N LYS A 312 -13.69 25.30 -17.48
CA LYS A 312 -13.50 26.35 -16.48
C LYS A 312 -12.06 26.25 -15.93
N GLN A 313 -11.26 27.27 -16.22
CA GLN A 313 -9.92 27.33 -15.62
C GLN A 313 -10.06 27.37 -14.10
N VAL A 314 -9.28 26.54 -13.43
CA VAL A 314 -9.18 26.57 -11.96
C VAL A 314 -8.63 27.93 -11.55
N ARG A 315 -9.38 28.67 -10.73
CA ARG A 315 -8.92 29.98 -10.24
C ARG A 315 -7.64 29.81 -9.40
N PRO A 316 -6.59 30.59 -9.67
CA PRO A 316 -5.31 30.49 -8.95
C PRO A 316 -5.44 30.56 -7.43
N GLU A 317 -6.35 31.39 -6.91
CA GLU A 317 -6.60 31.54 -5.48
C GLU A 317 -7.11 30.28 -4.75
N LYS A 318 -7.53 29.24 -5.50
CA LYS A 318 -7.98 27.94 -4.96
C LYS A 318 -6.92 26.85 -5.05
N LEU A 319 -5.67 27.19 -5.38
CA LEU A 319 -4.60 26.22 -5.52
C LEU A 319 -4.13 25.66 -4.19
N ASP A 320 -4.20 26.42 -3.10
CA ASP A 320 -3.70 26.02 -1.80
C ASP A 320 -4.74 25.25 -0.97
N SER A 321 -4.23 24.28 -0.20
CA SER A 321 -5.04 23.54 0.77
C SER A 321 -5.52 24.47 1.89
N PRO A 322 -6.82 24.50 2.22
CA PRO A 322 -7.32 25.26 3.35
C PRO A 322 -6.70 24.70 4.66
N LYS A 323 -6.38 25.60 5.60
CA LYS A 323 -5.77 25.28 6.90
C LYS A 323 -6.62 25.77 8.07
N GLY A 324 -6.40 25.21 9.26
CA GLY A 324 -7.04 25.66 10.48
C GLY A 324 -8.56 25.71 10.45
N ILE A 325 -9.14 26.87 10.78
CA ILE A 325 -10.61 27.09 10.80
C ILE A 325 -11.18 27.02 9.38
N ALA A 326 -10.47 27.54 8.37
CA ALA A 326 -10.88 27.48 6.97
C ALA A 326 -11.05 26.04 6.48
N LEU A 327 -10.19 25.12 6.93
CA LEU A 327 -10.30 23.70 6.63
C LEU A 327 -11.59 23.10 7.22
N ARG A 328 -11.93 23.44 8.45
CA ARG A 328 -13.15 22.94 9.10
C ARG A 328 -14.41 23.45 8.38
N TRP A 329 -14.42 24.74 8.05
CA TRP A 329 -15.52 25.37 7.32
C TRP A 329 -15.65 24.80 5.90
N PHE A 330 -14.54 24.66 5.19
CA PHE A 330 -14.49 24.02 3.87
C PHE A 330 -15.08 22.61 3.91
N THR A 331 -14.62 21.78 4.86
CA THR A 331 -15.11 20.41 4.98
C THR A 331 -16.60 20.38 5.28
N PHE A 332 -17.06 21.19 6.23
CA PHE A 332 -18.47 21.24 6.62
C PHE A 332 -19.38 21.72 5.48
N SER A 333 -19.02 22.82 4.83
CA SER A 333 -19.81 23.37 3.71
C SER A 333 -19.92 22.40 2.53
N ASN A 334 -18.81 21.72 2.16
CA ASN A 334 -18.85 20.73 1.09
C ASN A 334 -19.61 19.46 1.49
N LEU A 335 -19.51 19.00 2.74
CA LEU A 335 -20.35 17.89 3.21
C LEU A 335 -21.84 18.19 3.08
N ILE A 336 -22.26 19.41 3.46
CA ILE A 336 -23.64 19.86 3.32
C ILE A 336 -24.02 20.00 1.84
N ALA A 337 -23.17 20.62 1.04
CA ALA A 337 -23.43 20.80 -0.39
C ALA A 337 -23.64 19.45 -1.09
N HIS A 338 -22.76 18.47 -0.89
CA HIS A 338 -22.90 17.14 -1.47
C HIS A 338 -24.11 16.36 -0.93
N TRP A 339 -24.52 16.65 0.30
CA TRP A 339 -25.72 16.03 0.89
C TRP A 339 -27.02 16.56 0.29
N PHE A 340 -27.14 17.88 0.09
CA PHE A 340 -28.40 18.51 -0.30
C PHE A 340 -28.53 18.77 -1.80
N HIS A 341 -27.45 19.09 -2.51
CA HIS A 341 -27.50 19.46 -3.91
C HIS A 341 -27.27 18.25 -4.84
N ALA A 342 -28.20 18.04 -5.76
CA ALA A 342 -27.97 17.13 -6.88
C ALA A 342 -27.04 17.81 -7.91
N PRO A 343 -26.26 17.05 -8.68
CA PRO A 343 -25.52 17.60 -9.80
C PRO A 343 -26.49 18.15 -10.85
N ARG A 344 -26.06 19.18 -11.58
CA ARG A 344 -26.80 19.70 -12.71
C ARG A 344 -26.75 18.68 -13.86
N PRO A 345 -27.88 18.40 -14.54
CA PRO A 345 -27.91 17.43 -15.65
C PRO A 345 -26.86 17.71 -16.72
N GLU A 346 -26.70 18.98 -17.12
CA GLU A 346 -25.69 19.37 -18.10
C GLU A 346 -24.24 19.06 -17.69
N ASN A 347 -23.94 19.07 -16.40
CA ASN A 347 -22.61 18.77 -15.85
C ASN A 347 -22.38 17.26 -15.68
N VAL A 348 -23.44 16.46 -15.63
CA VAL A 348 -23.32 14.99 -15.64
C VAL A 348 -22.93 14.50 -17.03
N ASP A 349 -23.57 15.04 -18.06
CA ASP A 349 -23.31 14.67 -19.45
C ASP A 349 -22.00 15.28 -19.99
N ARG A 350 -21.58 16.41 -19.41
CA ARG A 350 -20.40 17.17 -19.84
C ARG A 350 -19.58 17.61 -18.65
N PRO A 351 -18.42 17.00 -18.39
CA PRO A 351 -17.54 17.38 -17.28
C PRO A 351 -17.21 18.88 -17.30
N GLU A 352 -17.28 19.51 -16.11
CA GLU A 352 -17.10 20.96 -15.97
C GLU A 352 -15.62 21.39 -16.04
N VAL A 353 -14.69 20.48 -15.69
CA VAL A 353 -13.27 20.79 -15.52
C VAL A 353 -12.41 19.58 -15.86
N GLU A 354 -11.19 19.85 -16.31
CA GLU A 354 -10.16 18.85 -16.49
C GLU A 354 -9.00 19.11 -15.53
N PHE A 355 -8.54 18.05 -14.87
CA PHE A 355 -7.38 18.06 -13.98
C PHE A 355 -6.35 17.05 -14.43
N GLY A 356 -5.08 17.45 -14.44
CA GLY A 356 -3.98 16.50 -14.34
C GLY A 356 -4.03 15.77 -13.00
N LYS A 357 -3.50 14.54 -12.93
CA LYS A 357 -3.51 13.74 -11.68
C LYS A 357 -2.94 14.50 -10.49
N GLY A 358 -1.82 15.19 -10.68
CA GLY A 358 -1.16 15.98 -9.64
C GLY A 358 -1.98 17.17 -9.12
N ASP A 359 -2.94 17.64 -9.91
CA ASP A 359 -3.81 18.78 -9.59
C ASP A 359 -5.19 18.40 -9.04
N ALA A 360 -5.58 17.13 -9.15
CA ALA A 360 -6.86 16.60 -8.70
C ALA A 360 -6.92 16.48 -7.17
N HIS A 361 -6.73 17.60 -6.47
CA HIS A 361 -6.71 17.63 -5.01
C HIS A 361 -8.11 17.60 -4.40
N TRP A 362 -8.21 17.02 -3.19
CA TRP A 362 -9.45 16.90 -2.42
C TRP A 362 -10.09 18.25 -2.02
N TRP A 363 -9.36 19.36 -2.12
CA TRP A 363 -9.88 20.70 -1.89
C TRP A 363 -10.26 21.45 -3.17
N ARG A 364 -10.03 20.84 -4.35
CA ARG A 364 -10.41 21.39 -5.66
C ARG A 364 -11.63 20.70 -6.23
N LEU A 365 -11.63 19.37 -6.29
CA LEU A 365 -12.71 18.56 -6.87
C LEU A 365 -14.09 18.81 -6.26
N PRO A 366 -14.29 19.02 -4.94
CA PRO A 366 -15.61 19.18 -4.34
C PRO A 366 -16.41 20.38 -4.84
N HIS A 367 -15.80 21.32 -5.53
CA HIS A 367 -16.48 22.50 -6.08
C HIS A 367 -17.26 22.24 -7.39
N TYR A 368 -17.08 21.06 -7.98
CA TYR A 368 -17.62 20.70 -9.28
C TYR A 368 -18.63 19.56 -9.16
N ASP A 369 -19.55 19.49 -10.12
CA ASP A 369 -20.50 18.37 -10.24
C ASP A 369 -19.85 17.19 -10.97
N SER A 370 -18.87 17.47 -11.86
CA SER A 370 -18.08 16.47 -12.55
C SER A 370 -16.72 17.00 -12.98
N ALA A 371 -15.78 16.09 -13.16
CA ALA A 371 -14.41 16.38 -13.59
C ALA A 371 -13.82 15.26 -14.43
N LEU A 372 -12.99 15.63 -15.42
CA LEU A 372 -12.03 14.71 -16.06
C LEU A 372 -10.74 14.72 -15.24
N VAL A 373 -10.20 13.56 -14.94
CA VAL A 373 -8.93 13.43 -14.21
C VAL A 373 -8.04 12.42 -14.92
N SER A 374 -6.82 12.81 -15.29
CA SER A 374 -5.88 11.89 -15.94
C SER A 374 -5.48 10.77 -14.97
N ALA A 375 -5.29 9.55 -15.50
CA ALA A 375 -4.72 8.43 -14.76
C ALA A 375 -3.25 8.70 -14.43
N ALA A 376 -2.76 8.13 -13.31
CA ALA A 376 -1.39 8.36 -12.86
C ALA A 376 -0.33 7.80 -13.82
N ASP A 377 -0.64 6.70 -14.49
CA ASP A 377 0.21 6.01 -15.46
C ASP A 377 0.12 6.60 -16.89
N GLY A 378 -0.70 7.64 -17.08
CA GLY A 378 -0.91 8.25 -18.40
C GLY A 378 -1.74 7.40 -19.37
N SER A 379 -2.38 6.32 -18.92
CA SER A 379 -3.19 5.41 -19.77
C SER A 379 -4.44 6.06 -20.34
N GLY A 380 -4.89 7.19 -19.77
CA GLY A 380 -6.06 7.93 -20.21
C GLY A 380 -6.65 8.84 -19.12
N THR A 381 -7.96 9.03 -19.17
CA THR A 381 -8.70 9.88 -18.23
C THR A 381 -9.88 9.14 -17.61
N ASN A 382 -10.18 9.46 -16.35
CA ASN A 382 -11.35 9.00 -15.63
C ASN A 382 -12.38 10.15 -15.53
N ILE A 383 -13.67 9.82 -15.47
CA ILE A 383 -14.74 10.78 -15.25
C ILE A 383 -15.26 10.63 -13.82
N TYR A 384 -15.06 11.64 -13.00
CA TYR A 384 -15.66 11.72 -11.68
C TYR A 384 -16.96 12.54 -11.76
N THR A 385 -18.07 11.96 -11.31
CA THR A 385 -19.37 12.61 -11.35
C THR A 385 -20.05 12.50 -9.98
N ARG A 386 -20.62 13.62 -9.52
CA ARG A 386 -21.36 13.66 -8.26
C ARG A 386 -22.61 12.82 -8.34
N ASP A 387 -22.80 11.92 -7.38
CA ASP A 387 -24.02 11.15 -7.18
C ASP A 387 -24.51 11.36 -5.73
N ARG A 388 -25.54 12.19 -5.58
CA ARG A 388 -26.11 12.52 -4.26
C ARG A 388 -26.65 11.29 -3.53
N ALA A 389 -27.30 10.37 -4.22
CA ALA A 389 -27.90 9.20 -3.60
C ALA A 389 -26.81 8.24 -3.11
N LYS A 390 -25.81 7.98 -3.95
CA LYS A 390 -24.64 7.16 -3.62
C LYS A 390 -23.85 7.79 -2.47
N TYR A 391 -23.57 9.09 -2.54
CA TYR A 391 -22.90 9.85 -1.48
C TYR A 391 -23.58 9.69 -0.11
N ARG A 392 -24.90 9.93 -0.02
CA ARG A 392 -25.67 9.81 1.23
C ARG A 392 -25.60 8.41 1.81
N ARG A 393 -25.88 7.41 0.98
CA ARG A 393 -25.85 6.00 1.39
C ARG A 393 -24.49 5.62 1.95
N MET A 394 -23.40 5.94 1.22
CA MET A 394 -22.05 5.59 1.61
C MET A 394 -21.57 6.37 2.84
N LEU A 395 -21.94 7.65 2.98
CA LEU A 395 -21.62 8.44 4.17
C LEU A 395 -22.28 7.86 5.43
N ILE A 396 -23.56 7.48 5.36
CA ILE A 396 -24.27 6.83 6.49
C ILE A 396 -23.58 5.52 6.83
N GLU A 397 -23.23 4.73 5.83
CA GLU A 397 -22.56 3.43 6.04
C GLU A 397 -21.16 3.62 6.65
N SER A 398 -20.37 4.57 6.19
CA SER A 398 -19.08 4.89 6.78
C SER A 398 -19.21 5.20 8.28
N VAL A 399 -20.21 6.03 8.65
CA VAL A 399 -20.47 6.35 10.05
C VAL A 399 -20.84 5.11 10.85
N ARG A 400 -21.68 4.24 10.31
CA ARG A 400 -22.11 2.98 11.00
C ARG A 400 -20.92 2.05 11.20
N LEU A 401 -20.13 1.79 10.17
CA LEU A 401 -18.99 0.88 10.23
C LEU A 401 -17.92 1.38 11.20
N HIS A 402 -17.54 2.66 11.14
CA HIS A 402 -16.55 3.23 12.05
C HIS A 402 -17.05 3.29 13.51
N ARG A 403 -18.34 3.51 13.74
CA ARG A 403 -18.91 3.40 15.10
C ARG A 403 -18.89 1.96 15.61
N ALA A 404 -19.22 0.98 14.76
CA ALA A 404 -19.14 -0.42 15.12
C ALA A 404 -17.70 -0.84 15.44
N LEU A 405 -16.75 -0.45 14.59
CA LEU A 405 -15.32 -0.72 14.80
C LEU A 405 -14.84 -0.10 16.13
N LYS A 406 -15.14 1.19 16.38
CA LYS A 406 -14.75 1.87 17.62
C LYS A 406 -15.30 1.16 18.87
N ARG A 407 -16.57 0.79 18.82
CA ARG A 407 -17.23 0.09 19.95
C ARG A 407 -16.63 -1.28 20.20
N ARG A 408 -16.35 -2.04 19.14
CA ARG A 408 -15.80 -3.39 19.22
C ARG A 408 -14.28 -3.44 19.33
N TRP A 409 -13.58 -2.30 19.24
CA TRP A 409 -12.13 -2.24 19.19
C TRP A 409 -11.42 -3.06 20.28
N PRO A 410 -11.77 -2.94 21.58
CA PRO A 410 -11.09 -3.72 22.62
C PRO A 410 -11.26 -5.23 22.43
N ALA A 411 -12.49 -5.67 22.11
CA ALA A 411 -12.78 -7.10 21.87
C ALA A 411 -12.06 -7.62 20.62
N LEU A 412 -12.12 -6.88 19.51
CA LEU A 412 -11.41 -7.24 18.28
C LEU A 412 -9.90 -7.26 18.50
N SER A 413 -9.33 -6.28 19.19
CA SER A 413 -7.89 -6.28 19.49
C SER A 413 -7.48 -7.53 20.28
N ALA A 414 -8.26 -7.92 21.28
CA ALA A 414 -8.00 -9.15 22.01
C ALA A 414 -8.15 -10.42 21.15
N GLU A 415 -9.16 -10.44 20.26
CA GLU A 415 -9.42 -11.56 19.35
C GLU A 415 -8.29 -11.71 18.31
N TYR A 416 -7.86 -10.62 17.66
CA TYR A 416 -6.76 -10.64 16.70
C TYR A 416 -5.43 -11.02 17.34
N ARG A 417 -5.11 -10.47 18.52
CA ARG A 417 -3.89 -10.84 19.27
C ARG A 417 -3.87 -12.30 19.68
N ARG A 418 -5.02 -12.86 20.05
CA ARG A 418 -5.14 -14.30 20.38
C ARG A 418 -4.96 -15.18 19.15
N ALA A 419 -5.44 -14.75 17.99
CA ALA A 419 -5.34 -15.49 16.75
C ALA A 419 -3.97 -15.33 16.06
N LEU A 420 -3.16 -14.34 16.47
CA LEU A 420 -1.88 -14.03 15.82
C LEU A 420 -0.94 -15.24 15.70
N PRO A 421 -0.70 -16.05 16.76
CA PRO A 421 0.18 -17.21 16.63
C PRO A 421 -0.27 -18.20 15.55
N GLU A 422 -1.57 -18.47 15.44
CA GLU A 422 -2.11 -19.35 14.38
C GLU A 422 -2.02 -18.69 13.00
N LEU A 423 -2.34 -17.39 12.89
CA LEU A 423 -2.24 -16.66 11.61
C LEU A 423 -0.82 -16.63 11.05
N THR A 424 0.18 -16.67 11.92
CA THR A 424 1.61 -16.56 11.56
C THR A 424 2.38 -17.87 11.73
N SER A 425 1.70 -18.99 12.02
CA SER A 425 2.39 -20.29 12.13
C SER A 425 2.83 -20.83 10.78
N LEU A 426 3.93 -21.56 10.76
CA LEU A 426 4.43 -22.26 9.58
C LEU A 426 3.40 -23.29 9.11
N GLU A 427 2.79 -24.04 10.04
CA GLU A 427 1.80 -25.08 9.74
C GLU A 427 0.55 -24.50 9.07
N ALA A 428 0.11 -23.29 9.47
CA ALA A 428 -1.03 -22.64 8.83
C ALA A 428 -0.68 -22.15 7.42
N TRP A 429 0.55 -21.70 7.20
CA TRP A 429 1.02 -21.37 5.87
C TRP A 429 1.19 -22.63 4.99
N ASP A 430 1.72 -23.72 5.53
CA ASP A 430 1.83 -25.00 4.81
C ASP A 430 0.47 -25.52 4.32
N ARG A 431 -0.56 -25.44 5.18
CA ARG A 431 -1.93 -25.74 4.75
C ARG A 431 -2.42 -24.83 3.62
N THR A 432 -1.98 -23.57 3.61
CA THR A 432 -2.32 -22.61 2.55
C THR A 432 -1.61 -22.93 1.24
N PHE A 433 -0.34 -23.31 1.29
CA PHE A 433 0.44 -23.69 0.11
C PHE A 433 0.01 -25.05 -0.46
N GLY A 434 -0.35 -26.02 0.38
CA GLY A 434 -0.81 -27.35 -0.02
C GLY A 434 -2.30 -27.44 -0.38
N GLY A 435 -3.10 -26.45 -0.02
CA GLY A 435 -4.55 -26.42 -0.26
C GLY A 435 -4.97 -26.02 -1.68
N SER A 436 -4.05 -26.05 -2.64
CA SER A 436 -4.26 -25.76 -4.05
C SER A 436 -4.12 -27.05 -4.88
N ALA A 437 -4.85 -28.12 -4.46
CA ALA A 437 -5.05 -29.30 -5.29
C ALA A 437 -6.48 -29.28 -5.85
#